data_043f7fb07beb213d3e883eebab149dfb
#
_entry.id   043f7fb07beb213d3e883eebab149dfb
#
_cell.length_a   1.000
_cell.length_b   1.000
_cell.length_c   1.000
_cell.angle_alpha   90.00
_cell.angle_beta   90.00
_cell.angle_gamma   90.00
#
_symmetry.space_group_name_H-M   'P 1'
#
loop_
_entity.id
_entity.type
_entity.pdbx_description
1 polymer ?
#
loop_
_entity_poly.entity_id
_entity_poly.type
_entity_poly.pdbx_seq_one_letter_code
_entity_poly.pdbx_strand_id
1 'polypeptide(L)'
;MQGLEWFIDGWRLFSRTPGPWIAQALLLLVVMAICNALPVLGNLLSPFAYSVFAAATLHASQRARHAASTTLLDDMLGFGSHPALKPVLVLAAICLGLTLGAAIVAGLVIVGLSGVGALMASVHDDSWLPTSGLIAGMLPGLLLLLLATLTITAMYWFALPDVVFGGTEPWTAMRRSLRACIGNVVPLLVFGVLGTIAATIAMIPFGLGLLVLMPVLFAAWLVSYEDIYGAAAQPPAPPG
;
A
#
# COMPACT_ATOMS: atom_id res chain seq x y z
N MET A 1 -7.00 7.63 -21.20
CA MET A 1 -7.12 7.87 -19.75
C MET A 1 -6.23 6.85 -19.04
N GLN A 2 -5.02 7.25 -18.67
CA GLN A 2 -3.95 6.36 -18.16
C GLN A 2 -4.40 5.40 -17.03
N GLY A 3 -5.15 5.87 -16.03
CA GLY A 3 -5.59 5.01 -14.92
C GLY A 3 -6.49 3.84 -15.31
N LEU A 4 -7.29 3.97 -16.37
CA LEU A 4 -8.09 2.87 -16.92
C LEU A 4 -7.21 1.90 -17.72
N GLU A 5 -6.22 2.40 -18.46
CA GLU A 5 -5.27 1.60 -19.23
C GLU A 5 -4.45 0.69 -18.31
N TRP A 6 -3.99 1.20 -17.17
CA TRP A 6 -3.29 0.39 -16.16
C TRP A 6 -4.13 -0.79 -15.67
N PHE A 7 -5.45 -0.55 -15.46
CA PHE A 7 -6.37 -1.59 -15.02
C PHE A 7 -6.58 -2.66 -16.11
N ILE A 8 -6.76 -2.23 -17.37
CA ILE A 8 -6.95 -3.12 -18.53
C ILE A 8 -5.68 -3.96 -18.75
N ASP A 9 -4.50 -3.37 -18.69
CA ASP A 9 -3.23 -4.08 -18.89
C ASP A 9 -2.91 -5.02 -17.72
N GLY A 10 -3.28 -4.63 -16.49
CA GLY A 10 -3.26 -5.54 -15.34
C GLY A 10 -4.14 -6.76 -15.55
N TRP A 11 -5.36 -6.57 -16.04
CA TRP A 11 -6.26 -7.67 -16.39
C TRP A 11 -5.68 -8.56 -17.49
N ARG A 12 -5.11 -7.99 -18.53
CA ARG A 12 -4.46 -8.75 -19.62
C ARG A 12 -3.29 -9.59 -19.10
N LEU A 13 -2.50 -9.07 -18.16
CA LEU A 13 -1.40 -9.81 -17.57
C LEU A 13 -1.90 -10.99 -16.73
N PHE A 14 -2.90 -10.77 -15.88
CA PHE A 14 -3.55 -11.80 -15.09
C PHE A 14 -4.16 -12.92 -15.97
N SER A 15 -4.88 -12.55 -17.03
CA SER A 15 -5.63 -13.49 -17.87
C SER A 15 -4.75 -14.46 -18.68
N ARG A 16 -3.44 -14.17 -18.83
CA ARG A 16 -2.49 -15.07 -19.50
C ARG A 16 -2.21 -16.34 -18.68
N THR A 17 -2.10 -16.21 -17.37
CA THR A 17 -1.73 -17.32 -16.47
C THR A 17 -2.48 -17.17 -15.12
N PRO A 18 -3.81 -17.36 -15.06
CA PRO A 18 -4.59 -17.06 -13.86
C PRO A 18 -4.26 -17.97 -12.66
N GLY A 19 -3.90 -19.23 -12.89
CA GLY A 19 -3.63 -20.20 -11.82
C GLY A 19 -2.56 -19.75 -10.81
N PRO A 20 -1.32 -19.46 -11.24
CA PRO A 20 -0.26 -18.95 -10.38
C PRO A 20 -0.65 -17.65 -9.64
N TRP A 21 -1.39 -16.75 -10.28
CA TRP A 21 -1.85 -15.51 -9.66
C TRP A 21 -2.87 -15.74 -8.55
N ILE A 22 -3.80 -16.69 -8.73
CA ILE A 22 -4.77 -17.08 -7.69
C ILE A 22 -4.04 -17.76 -6.52
N ALA A 23 -3.09 -18.64 -6.79
CA ALA A 23 -2.28 -19.29 -5.75
C ALA A 23 -1.53 -18.25 -4.91
N GLN A 24 -0.98 -17.21 -5.53
CA GLN A 24 -0.35 -16.09 -4.86
C GLN A 24 -1.34 -15.31 -3.98
N ALA A 25 -2.55 -15.01 -4.46
CA ALA A 25 -3.57 -14.33 -3.67
C ALA A 25 -3.96 -15.16 -2.44
N LEU A 26 -4.11 -16.48 -2.60
CA LEU A 26 -4.35 -17.40 -1.48
C LEU A 26 -3.20 -17.40 -0.47
N LEU A 27 -1.95 -17.40 -0.93
CA LEU A 27 -0.78 -17.31 -0.06
C LEU A 27 -0.79 -16.01 0.75
N LEU A 28 -1.11 -14.88 0.13
CA LEU A 28 -1.26 -13.61 0.84
C LEU A 28 -2.33 -13.68 1.92
N LEU A 29 -3.50 -14.26 1.60
CA LEU A 29 -4.58 -14.42 2.57
C LEU A 29 -4.13 -15.26 3.77
N VAL A 30 -3.42 -16.36 3.54
CA VAL A 30 -2.89 -17.21 4.63
C VAL A 30 -1.89 -16.43 5.49
N VAL A 31 -0.95 -15.73 4.88
CA VAL A 31 0.04 -14.90 5.61
C VAL A 31 -0.65 -13.83 6.43
N MET A 32 -1.62 -13.12 5.86
CA MET A 32 -2.36 -12.09 6.58
C MET A 32 -3.25 -12.68 7.69
N ALA A 33 -3.85 -13.85 7.47
CA ALA A 33 -4.63 -14.55 8.51
C ALA A 33 -3.75 -14.94 9.71
N ILE A 34 -2.54 -15.46 9.46
CA ILE A 34 -1.57 -15.77 10.52
C ILE A 34 -1.17 -14.50 11.27
N CYS A 35 -0.86 -13.41 10.58
CA CYS A 35 -0.55 -12.13 11.22
C CYS A 35 -1.72 -11.64 12.07
N ASN A 36 -2.95 -11.69 11.57
CA ASN A 36 -4.15 -11.24 12.30
C ASN A 36 -4.52 -12.14 13.49
N ALA A 37 -4.09 -13.39 13.50
CA ALA A 37 -4.28 -14.29 14.67
C ALA A 37 -3.47 -13.87 15.90
N LEU A 38 -2.48 -12.98 15.72
CA LEU A 38 -1.62 -12.45 16.80
C LEU A 38 -1.92 -10.96 17.02
N PRO A 39 -2.81 -10.57 17.95
CA PRO A 39 -3.39 -9.22 17.99
C PRO A 39 -2.38 -8.06 18.06
N VAL A 40 -1.31 -8.17 18.84
CA VAL A 40 -0.31 -7.12 18.99
C VAL A 40 0.87 -7.36 18.04
N LEU A 41 1.46 -8.55 18.07
CA LEU A 41 2.60 -8.90 17.24
C LEU A 41 2.24 -8.90 15.75
N GLY A 42 1.03 -9.37 15.42
CA GLY A 42 0.58 -9.38 14.02
C GLY A 42 0.43 -7.99 13.44
N ASN A 43 -0.09 -7.03 14.18
CA ASN A 43 -0.19 -5.64 13.74
C ASN A 43 1.19 -5.00 13.50
N LEU A 44 2.21 -5.40 14.25
CA LEU A 44 3.59 -4.93 14.05
C LEU A 44 4.29 -5.67 12.89
N LEU A 45 3.98 -6.96 12.69
CA LEU A 45 4.62 -7.78 11.66
C LEU A 45 3.94 -7.67 10.30
N SER A 46 2.63 -7.39 10.24
CA SER A 46 1.87 -7.32 8.98
C SER A 46 2.43 -6.33 7.95
N PRO A 47 2.91 -5.13 8.29
CA PRO A 47 3.51 -4.23 7.31
C PRO A 47 4.77 -4.81 6.66
N PHE A 48 5.59 -5.54 7.42
CA PHE A 48 6.78 -6.22 6.90
C PHE A 48 6.40 -7.39 6.01
N ALA A 49 5.51 -8.26 6.48
CA ALA A 49 5.03 -9.40 5.71
C ALA A 49 4.39 -8.96 4.40
N TYR A 50 3.53 -7.92 4.43
CA TYR A 50 2.92 -7.34 3.24
C TYR A 50 3.96 -6.75 2.29
N SER A 51 4.92 -5.98 2.80
CA SER A 51 5.94 -5.33 1.96
C SER A 51 6.84 -6.35 1.26
N VAL A 52 7.27 -7.40 1.97
CA VAL A 52 8.06 -8.48 1.38
C VAL A 52 7.24 -9.25 0.34
N PHE A 53 5.99 -9.57 0.68
CA PHE A 53 5.09 -10.25 -0.25
C PHE A 53 4.84 -9.42 -1.51
N ALA A 54 4.53 -8.13 -1.36
CA ALA A 54 4.28 -7.22 -2.48
C ALA A 54 5.52 -7.05 -3.35
N ALA A 55 6.71 -6.92 -2.75
CA ALA A 55 7.98 -6.85 -3.46
C ALA A 55 8.27 -8.13 -4.26
N ALA A 56 8.08 -9.29 -3.64
CA ALA A 56 8.23 -10.60 -4.29
C ALA A 56 7.26 -10.76 -5.47
N THR A 57 6.00 -10.34 -5.27
CA THR A 57 4.96 -10.32 -6.31
C THR A 57 5.34 -9.44 -7.50
N LEU A 58 5.77 -8.21 -7.23
CA LEU A 58 6.19 -7.27 -8.28
C LEU A 58 7.38 -7.83 -9.07
N HIS A 59 8.39 -8.39 -8.37
CA HIS A 59 9.55 -9.01 -8.99
C HIS A 59 9.14 -10.19 -9.88
N ALA A 60 8.34 -11.12 -9.38
CA ALA A 60 7.85 -12.27 -10.13
C ALA A 60 6.99 -11.84 -11.33
N SER A 61 6.15 -10.80 -11.16
CA SER A 61 5.31 -10.25 -12.23
C SER A 61 6.12 -9.65 -13.37
N GLN A 62 7.20 -8.92 -13.05
CA GLN A 62 8.09 -8.36 -14.06
C GLN A 62 8.79 -9.48 -14.84
N ARG A 63 9.29 -10.50 -14.16
CA ARG A 63 9.90 -11.68 -14.83
C ARG A 63 8.92 -12.41 -15.74
N ALA A 64 7.68 -12.63 -15.28
CA ALA A 64 6.63 -13.26 -16.06
C ALA A 64 6.25 -12.50 -17.35
N ARG A 65 6.44 -11.18 -17.39
CA ARG A 65 6.24 -10.37 -18.61
C ARG A 65 7.31 -10.61 -19.66
N HIS A 66 8.53 -10.89 -19.24
CA HIS A 66 9.70 -11.01 -20.12
C HIS A 66 10.13 -12.44 -20.43
N ALA A 67 9.69 -13.43 -19.65
CA ALA A 67 10.04 -14.84 -19.81
C ALA A 67 8.81 -15.74 -19.90
N ALA A 68 8.76 -16.59 -20.93
CA ALA A 68 7.61 -17.46 -21.20
C ALA A 68 7.47 -18.67 -20.24
N SER A 69 8.35 -18.86 -19.24
CA SER A 69 8.47 -20.14 -18.53
C SER A 69 8.81 -20.09 -17.04
N THR A 70 8.54 -18.97 -16.33
CA THR A 70 8.80 -18.95 -14.88
C THR A 70 7.55 -19.27 -14.08
N THR A 71 7.71 -20.14 -13.08
CA THR A 71 6.67 -20.35 -12.07
C THR A 71 6.69 -19.15 -11.13
N LEU A 72 5.65 -18.33 -11.17
CA LEU A 72 5.47 -17.14 -10.30
C LEU A 72 5.79 -17.44 -8.83
N LEU A 73 5.42 -18.63 -8.36
CA LEU A 73 5.66 -19.06 -6.99
C LEU A 73 7.14 -19.28 -6.67
N ASP A 74 7.92 -19.88 -7.58
CA ASP A 74 9.35 -20.11 -7.36
C ASP A 74 10.12 -18.78 -7.32
N ASP A 75 9.78 -17.84 -8.20
CA ASP A 75 10.36 -16.50 -8.19
C ASP A 75 10.02 -15.73 -6.90
N MET A 76 8.81 -15.90 -6.38
CA MET A 76 8.41 -15.29 -5.10
C MET A 76 9.17 -15.92 -3.92
N LEU A 77 9.27 -17.25 -3.86
CA LEU A 77 10.00 -17.95 -2.80
C LEU A 77 11.49 -17.62 -2.85
N GLY A 78 12.07 -17.46 -4.04
CA GLY A 78 13.45 -17.03 -4.25
C GLY A 78 13.75 -15.60 -3.79
N PHE A 79 12.73 -14.75 -3.59
CA PHE A 79 12.91 -13.36 -3.16
C PHE A 79 13.58 -13.25 -1.77
N GLY A 80 13.51 -14.28 -0.94
CA GLY A 80 14.19 -14.31 0.36
C GLY A 80 15.71 -14.09 0.30
N SER A 81 16.35 -14.42 -0.83
CA SER A 81 17.78 -14.19 -1.10
C SER A 81 18.07 -12.95 -1.95
N HIS A 82 17.00 -12.22 -2.35
CA HIS A 82 17.13 -11.06 -3.23
C HIS A 82 17.81 -9.88 -2.53
N PRO A 83 18.74 -9.15 -3.17
CA PRO A 83 19.43 -8.01 -2.56
C PRO A 83 18.50 -6.88 -2.10
N ALA A 84 17.33 -6.72 -2.74
CA ALA A 84 16.33 -5.74 -2.36
C ALA A 84 15.57 -6.07 -1.05
N LEU A 85 15.71 -7.29 -0.48
CA LEU A 85 15.00 -7.67 0.74
C LEU A 85 15.28 -6.70 1.90
N LYS A 86 16.56 -6.40 2.16
CA LYS A 86 16.95 -5.48 3.24
C LYS A 86 16.37 -4.07 3.03
N PRO A 87 16.54 -3.41 1.87
CA PRO A 87 15.91 -2.11 1.59
C PRO A 87 14.38 -2.14 1.72
N VAL A 88 13.71 -3.21 1.31
CA VAL A 88 12.25 -3.37 1.47
C VAL A 88 11.85 -3.42 2.94
N LEU A 89 12.59 -4.15 3.78
CA LEU A 89 12.35 -4.19 5.23
C LEU A 89 12.59 -2.83 5.89
N VAL A 90 13.62 -2.09 5.46
CA VAL A 90 13.87 -0.71 5.92
C VAL A 90 12.72 0.22 5.50
N LEU A 91 12.23 0.10 4.25
CA LEU A 91 11.07 0.87 3.78
C LEU A 91 9.83 0.60 4.64
N ALA A 92 9.55 -0.67 4.94
CA ALA A 92 8.44 -1.07 5.81
C ALA A 92 8.60 -0.50 7.24
N ALA A 93 9.80 -0.54 7.79
CA ALA A 93 10.10 0.02 9.11
C ALA A 93 9.90 1.54 9.16
N ILE A 94 10.34 2.27 8.12
CA ILE A 94 10.11 3.72 8.02
C ILE A 94 8.60 4.02 7.95
N CYS A 95 7.86 3.30 7.12
CA CYS A 95 6.41 3.48 6.99
C CYS A 95 5.68 3.19 8.31
N LEU A 96 6.06 2.12 9.01
CA LEU A 96 5.51 1.79 10.33
C LEU A 96 5.81 2.92 11.34
N GLY A 97 7.05 3.37 11.39
CA GLY A 97 7.46 4.49 12.28
C GLY A 97 6.69 5.77 12.00
N LEU A 98 6.53 6.15 10.74
CA LEU A 98 5.74 7.32 10.34
C LEU A 98 4.26 7.17 10.70
N THR A 99 3.67 5.99 10.50
CA THR A 99 2.27 5.71 10.83
C THR A 99 2.04 5.77 12.35
N LEU A 100 2.92 5.16 13.14
CA LEU A 100 2.85 5.23 14.61
C LEU A 100 3.05 6.66 15.12
N GLY A 101 4.03 7.39 14.56
CA GLY A 101 4.24 8.80 14.88
C GLY A 101 3.02 9.66 14.58
N ALA A 102 2.42 9.49 13.41
CA ALA A 102 1.20 10.18 13.03
C ALA A 102 0.02 9.86 13.97
N ALA A 103 -0.15 8.59 14.33
CA ALA A 103 -1.20 8.15 15.26
C ALA A 103 -1.00 8.76 16.67
N ILE A 104 0.23 8.80 17.16
CA ILE A 104 0.57 9.42 18.45
C ILE A 104 0.24 10.92 18.42
N VAL A 105 0.70 11.64 17.39
CA VAL A 105 0.45 13.09 17.26
C VAL A 105 -1.06 13.37 17.14
N ALA A 106 -1.78 12.61 16.32
CA ALA A 106 -3.24 12.74 16.20
C ALA A 106 -3.95 12.47 17.54
N GLY A 107 -3.52 11.43 18.25
CA GLY A 107 -4.04 11.10 19.59
C GLY A 107 -3.80 12.23 20.60
N LEU A 108 -2.61 12.81 20.61
CA LEU A 108 -2.29 13.96 21.49
C LEU A 108 -3.16 15.19 21.14
N VAL A 109 -3.41 15.45 19.87
CA VAL A 109 -4.30 16.54 19.41
C VAL A 109 -5.73 16.27 19.90
N ILE A 110 -6.24 15.05 19.71
CA ILE A 110 -7.58 14.65 20.18
C ILE A 110 -7.70 14.88 21.70
N VAL A 111 -6.80 14.29 22.47
CA VAL A 111 -6.83 14.35 23.95
C VAL A 111 -6.65 15.78 24.43
N GLY A 112 -5.69 16.54 23.87
CA GLY A 112 -5.41 17.92 24.27
C GLY A 112 -6.59 18.84 24.04
N LEU A 113 -7.17 18.83 22.84
CA LEU A 113 -8.30 19.69 22.51
C LEU A 113 -9.59 19.27 23.23
N SER A 114 -9.84 17.96 23.39
CA SER A 114 -10.97 17.47 24.16
C SER A 114 -10.84 17.80 25.63
N GLY A 115 -9.62 17.74 26.20
CA GLY A 115 -9.35 18.12 27.59
C GLY A 115 -9.58 19.60 27.85
N VAL A 116 -9.15 20.47 26.92
CA VAL A 116 -9.43 21.92 27.00
C VAL A 116 -10.95 22.18 26.91
N GLY A 117 -11.66 21.50 26.02
CA GLY A 117 -13.13 21.58 25.93
C GLY A 117 -13.84 21.17 27.21
N ALA A 118 -13.39 20.07 27.83
CA ALA A 118 -13.95 19.61 29.10
C ALA A 118 -13.67 20.61 30.26
N LEU A 119 -12.47 21.20 30.30
CA LEU A 119 -12.11 22.20 31.29
C LEU A 119 -12.97 23.47 31.13
N MET A 120 -13.17 23.94 29.90
CA MET A 120 -14.04 25.09 29.61
C MET A 120 -15.51 24.85 30.03
N ALA A 121 -16.00 23.61 29.79
CA ALA A 121 -17.32 23.17 30.24
C ALA A 121 -17.50 23.25 31.76
N SER A 122 -16.50 22.85 32.52
CA SER A 122 -16.53 22.86 33.98
C SER A 122 -16.54 24.27 34.59
N VAL A 123 -16.04 25.27 33.83
CA VAL A 123 -16.02 26.67 34.27
C VAL A 123 -17.34 27.37 33.97
N HIS A 124 -18.08 26.98 32.93
CA HIS A 124 -19.30 27.67 32.46
C HIS A 124 -20.61 27.01 32.87
N ASP A 125 -20.56 25.89 33.57
CA ASP A 125 -21.73 25.10 34.06
C ASP A 125 -22.73 24.69 32.95
N ASP A 126 -22.27 24.55 31.72
CA ASP A 126 -23.06 24.19 30.54
C ASP A 126 -22.95 22.69 30.26
N SER A 127 -24.01 21.92 30.52
CA SER A 127 -24.06 20.47 30.48
C SER A 127 -23.78 19.84 29.10
N TRP A 128 -23.88 20.60 28.01
CA TRP A 128 -23.61 20.11 26.63
C TRP A 128 -22.24 20.50 26.06
N LEU A 129 -21.47 21.34 26.74
CA LEU A 129 -20.10 21.71 26.39
C LEU A 129 -19.10 20.53 26.36
N PRO A 130 -19.20 19.48 27.23
CA PRO A 130 -18.31 18.33 27.12
C PRO A 130 -18.38 17.62 25.77
N THR A 131 -19.59 17.50 25.19
CA THR A 131 -19.81 16.86 23.89
C THR A 131 -19.20 17.73 22.74
N SER A 132 -19.35 19.05 22.81
CA SER A 132 -18.75 19.97 21.84
C SER A 132 -17.21 19.96 21.91
N GLY A 133 -16.64 19.85 23.11
CA GLY A 133 -15.20 19.71 23.32
C GLY A 133 -14.64 18.41 22.73
N LEU A 134 -15.35 17.28 22.88
CA LEU A 134 -14.97 16.02 22.23
C LEU A 134 -14.97 16.14 20.72
N ILE A 135 -16.02 16.72 20.13
CA ILE A 135 -16.10 16.91 18.68
C ILE A 135 -14.99 17.85 18.18
N ALA A 136 -14.72 18.94 18.91
CA ALA A 136 -13.67 19.90 18.59
C ALA A 136 -12.26 19.27 18.59
N GLY A 137 -12.00 18.28 19.44
CA GLY A 137 -10.75 17.52 19.44
C GLY A 137 -10.70 16.44 18.35
N MET A 138 -11.80 15.72 18.15
CA MET A 138 -11.84 14.60 17.22
C MET A 138 -11.66 15.01 15.75
N LEU A 139 -12.33 16.08 15.30
CA LEU A 139 -12.27 16.50 13.90
C LEU A 139 -10.85 16.84 13.44
N PRO A 140 -10.08 17.73 14.08
CA PRO A 140 -8.72 18.04 13.66
C PRO A 140 -7.76 16.85 13.82
N GLY A 141 -7.93 16.02 14.85
CA GLY A 141 -7.10 14.83 15.03
C GLY A 141 -7.35 13.79 13.95
N LEU A 142 -8.59 13.52 13.58
CA LEU A 142 -8.94 12.62 12.48
C LEU A 142 -8.50 13.18 11.13
N LEU A 143 -8.64 14.48 10.90
CA LEU A 143 -8.15 15.12 9.67
C LEU A 143 -6.63 15.01 9.56
N LEU A 144 -5.91 15.26 10.65
CA LEU A 144 -4.46 15.08 10.70
C LEU A 144 -4.06 13.63 10.39
N LEU A 145 -4.74 12.66 10.99
CA LEU A 145 -4.50 11.24 10.74
C LEU A 145 -4.79 10.87 9.28
N LEU A 146 -5.88 11.37 8.71
CA LEU A 146 -6.24 11.15 7.31
C LEU A 146 -5.16 11.72 6.37
N LEU A 147 -4.75 12.97 6.57
CA LEU A 147 -3.73 13.62 5.74
C LEU A 147 -2.37 12.91 5.86
N ALA A 148 -1.98 12.51 7.08
CA ALA A 148 -0.76 11.75 7.30
C ALA A 148 -0.82 10.38 6.59
N THR A 149 -1.94 9.66 6.72
CA THR A 149 -2.13 8.36 6.07
C THR A 149 -2.08 8.48 4.55
N LEU A 150 -2.75 9.46 3.96
CA LEU A 150 -2.69 9.72 2.52
C LEU A 150 -1.27 10.05 2.06
N THR A 151 -0.54 10.86 2.82
CA THR A 151 0.85 11.22 2.52
C THR A 151 1.77 10.00 2.59
N ILE A 152 1.68 9.20 3.66
CA ILE A 152 2.50 7.98 3.84
C ILE A 152 2.17 6.97 2.74
N THR A 153 0.90 6.79 2.38
CA THR A 153 0.47 5.92 1.28
C THR A 153 1.06 6.40 -0.05
N ALA A 154 0.99 7.68 -0.36
CA ALA A 154 1.58 8.25 -1.56
C ALA A 154 3.11 8.12 -1.59
N MET A 155 3.77 8.24 -0.43
CA MET A 155 5.21 8.00 -0.31
C MET A 155 5.58 6.52 -0.53
N TYR A 156 4.75 5.60 -0.10
CA TYR A 156 4.99 4.15 -0.21
C TYR A 156 4.67 3.61 -1.62
N TRP A 157 3.65 4.16 -2.30
CA TRP A 157 3.04 3.58 -3.50
C TRP A 157 4.05 3.19 -4.58
N PHE A 158 4.86 4.12 -5.02
CA PHE A 158 5.91 3.86 -6.00
C PHE A 158 7.29 3.61 -5.39
N ALA A 159 7.46 3.83 -4.07
CA ALA A 159 8.74 3.59 -3.41
C ALA A 159 9.09 2.10 -3.39
N LEU A 160 8.09 1.23 -3.18
CA LEU A 160 8.33 -0.21 -3.15
C LEU A 160 8.87 -0.73 -4.48
N PRO A 161 8.23 -0.50 -5.65
CA PRO A 161 8.81 -0.91 -6.93
C PRO A 161 10.13 -0.17 -7.26
N ASP A 162 10.31 1.10 -6.87
CA ASP A 162 11.56 1.84 -7.10
C ASP A 162 12.74 1.27 -6.30
N VAL A 163 12.50 0.75 -5.10
CA VAL A 163 13.49 0.00 -4.30
C VAL A 163 13.80 -1.34 -4.93
N VAL A 164 12.79 -2.07 -5.44
CA VAL A 164 12.96 -3.42 -5.99
C VAL A 164 13.65 -3.39 -7.34
N PHE A 165 13.25 -2.49 -8.24
CA PHE A 165 13.71 -2.45 -9.63
C PHE A 165 14.79 -1.41 -9.86
N GLY A 166 14.66 -0.23 -9.27
CA GLY A 166 15.61 0.86 -9.42
C GLY A 166 16.80 0.77 -8.46
N GLY A 167 16.77 -0.12 -7.46
CA GLY A 167 17.81 -0.18 -6.43
C GLY A 167 17.95 1.11 -5.61
N THR A 168 16.91 1.95 -5.63
CA THR A 168 16.93 3.27 -4.98
C THR A 168 16.88 3.11 -3.47
N GLU A 169 17.63 3.94 -2.75
CA GLU A 169 17.61 3.98 -1.29
C GLU A 169 16.20 4.34 -0.78
N PRO A 170 15.69 3.65 0.28
CA PRO A 170 14.28 3.73 0.71
C PRO A 170 13.74 5.14 0.92
N TRP A 171 14.47 6.01 1.61
CA TRP A 171 14.02 7.38 1.86
C TRP A 171 13.95 8.22 0.57
N THR A 172 14.93 8.05 -0.30
CA THR A 172 14.95 8.71 -1.62
C THR A 172 13.81 8.21 -2.50
N ALA A 173 13.55 6.90 -2.51
CA ALA A 173 12.41 6.28 -3.21
C ALA A 173 11.08 6.84 -2.71
N MET A 174 10.88 6.99 -1.39
CA MET A 174 9.67 7.58 -0.81
C MET A 174 9.44 9.02 -1.27
N ARG A 175 10.49 9.84 -1.28
CA ARG A 175 10.41 11.24 -1.76
C ARG A 175 10.10 11.32 -3.25
N ARG A 176 10.66 10.42 -4.05
CA ARG A 176 10.37 10.31 -5.49
C ARG A 176 8.94 9.87 -5.72
N SER A 177 8.46 8.88 -4.96
CA SER A 177 7.10 8.38 -4.99
C SER A 177 6.08 9.50 -4.71
N LEU A 178 6.29 10.28 -3.64
CA LEU A 178 5.39 11.40 -3.32
C LEU A 178 5.30 12.41 -4.47
N ARG A 179 6.43 12.78 -5.08
CA ARG A 179 6.44 13.70 -6.22
C ARG A 179 5.71 13.10 -7.44
N ALA A 180 5.92 11.82 -7.71
CA ALA A 180 5.24 11.11 -8.79
C ALA A 180 3.72 11.05 -8.57
N CYS A 181 3.28 10.77 -7.33
CA CYS A 181 1.86 10.77 -6.98
C CYS A 181 1.23 12.16 -7.14
N ILE A 182 1.90 13.22 -6.68
CA ILE A 182 1.42 14.61 -6.83
C ILE A 182 1.34 15.00 -8.31
N GLY A 183 2.31 14.60 -9.13
CA GLY A 183 2.32 14.87 -10.57
C GLY A 183 1.27 14.08 -11.37
N ASN A 184 0.75 12.99 -10.80
CA ASN A 184 -0.18 12.06 -11.47
C ASN A 184 -1.48 11.83 -10.67
N VAL A 185 -1.96 12.85 -9.97
CA VAL A 185 -3.16 12.74 -9.09
C VAL A 185 -4.37 12.24 -9.86
N VAL A 186 -4.63 12.78 -11.06
CA VAL A 186 -5.82 12.42 -11.85
C VAL A 186 -5.80 10.94 -12.29
N PRO A 187 -4.74 10.42 -12.92
CA PRO A 187 -4.63 8.99 -13.23
C PRO A 187 -4.77 8.09 -12.00
N LEU A 188 -4.16 8.45 -10.87
CA LEU A 188 -4.23 7.69 -9.62
C LEU A 188 -5.63 7.71 -9.00
N LEU A 189 -6.34 8.85 -9.06
CA LEU A 189 -7.74 8.93 -8.63
C LEU A 189 -8.64 8.04 -9.49
N VAL A 190 -8.49 8.07 -10.82
CA VAL A 190 -9.25 7.18 -11.72
C VAL A 190 -8.97 5.73 -11.38
N PHE A 191 -7.69 5.36 -11.21
CA PHE A 191 -7.30 4.01 -10.81
C PHE A 191 -7.91 3.60 -9.45
N GLY A 192 -7.85 4.49 -8.45
CA GLY A 192 -8.41 4.27 -7.12
C GLY A 192 -9.93 4.10 -7.13
N VAL A 193 -10.66 4.94 -7.87
CA VAL A 193 -12.12 4.84 -8.02
C VAL A 193 -12.51 3.53 -8.71
N LEU A 194 -11.86 3.19 -9.82
CA LEU A 194 -12.11 1.92 -10.53
C LEU A 194 -11.80 0.72 -9.63
N GLY A 195 -10.68 0.76 -8.91
CA GLY A 195 -10.30 -0.28 -7.94
C GLY A 195 -11.32 -0.44 -6.81
N THR A 196 -11.86 0.68 -6.30
CA THR A 196 -12.91 0.65 -5.25
C THR A 196 -14.21 0.06 -5.78
N ILE A 197 -14.65 0.46 -6.97
CA ILE A 197 -15.86 -0.11 -7.60
C ILE A 197 -15.66 -1.62 -7.83
N ALA A 198 -14.52 -2.02 -8.39
CA ALA A 198 -14.22 -3.43 -8.63
C ALA A 198 -14.14 -4.22 -7.32
N ALA A 199 -13.57 -3.65 -6.24
CA ALA A 199 -13.52 -4.29 -4.93
C ALA A 199 -14.92 -4.47 -4.32
N THR A 200 -15.79 -3.46 -4.46
CA THR A 200 -17.18 -3.56 -4.01
C THR A 200 -17.93 -4.69 -4.74
N ILE A 201 -17.76 -4.80 -6.05
CA ILE A 201 -18.34 -5.89 -6.84
C ILE A 201 -17.74 -7.25 -6.43
N ALA A 202 -16.42 -7.31 -6.21
CA ALA A 202 -15.72 -8.53 -5.82
C ALA A 202 -16.13 -9.05 -4.43
N MET A 203 -16.68 -8.20 -3.57
CA MET A 203 -17.23 -8.57 -2.26
C MET A 203 -18.58 -9.29 -2.35
N ILE A 204 -19.37 -9.10 -3.43
CA ILE A 204 -20.71 -9.69 -3.60
C ILE A 204 -20.69 -11.21 -3.45
N PRO A 205 -19.79 -11.98 -4.11
CA PRO A 205 -19.69 -13.41 -3.91
C PRO A 205 -18.88 -13.78 -2.65
N PHE A 206 -19.22 -13.23 -1.48
CA PHE A 206 -18.54 -13.48 -0.19
C PHE A 206 -17.03 -13.18 -0.24
N GLY A 207 -16.62 -12.22 -1.06
CA GLY A 207 -15.23 -11.83 -1.19
C GLY A 207 -14.38 -12.74 -2.11
N LEU A 208 -14.94 -13.79 -2.71
CA LEU A 208 -14.22 -14.67 -3.64
C LEU A 208 -13.69 -13.92 -4.87
N GLY A 209 -14.37 -12.85 -5.28
CA GLY A 209 -13.90 -11.97 -6.36
C GLY A 209 -12.56 -11.28 -6.03
N LEU A 210 -12.20 -11.12 -4.76
CA LEU A 210 -10.91 -10.56 -4.36
C LEU A 210 -9.74 -11.46 -4.73
N LEU A 211 -9.92 -12.78 -4.84
CA LEU A 211 -8.89 -13.71 -5.32
C LEU A 211 -8.47 -13.42 -6.77
N VAL A 212 -9.35 -12.83 -7.54
CA VAL A 212 -9.08 -12.40 -8.91
C VAL A 212 -8.64 -10.93 -8.95
N LEU A 213 -9.32 -10.08 -8.19
CA LEU A 213 -9.06 -8.64 -8.22
C LEU A 213 -7.68 -8.28 -7.64
N MET A 214 -7.24 -8.91 -6.55
CA MET A 214 -5.94 -8.61 -5.93
C MET A 214 -4.77 -8.82 -6.91
N PRO A 215 -4.64 -9.96 -7.60
CA PRO A 215 -3.62 -10.12 -8.65
C PRO A 215 -3.70 -9.05 -9.75
N VAL A 216 -4.90 -8.73 -10.20
CA VAL A 216 -5.10 -7.68 -11.23
C VAL A 216 -4.60 -6.32 -10.75
N LEU A 217 -4.88 -5.97 -9.49
CA LEU A 217 -4.40 -4.72 -8.90
C LEU A 217 -2.87 -4.70 -8.74
N PHE A 218 -2.24 -5.81 -8.37
CA PHE A 218 -0.77 -5.92 -8.33
C PHE A 218 -0.15 -5.77 -9.72
N ALA A 219 -0.73 -6.42 -10.72
CA ALA A 219 -0.29 -6.29 -12.11
C ALA A 219 -0.47 -4.86 -12.62
N ALA A 220 -1.61 -4.21 -12.34
CA ALA A 220 -1.87 -2.83 -12.69
C ALA A 220 -0.94 -1.85 -11.96
N TRP A 221 -0.57 -2.15 -10.72
CA TRP A 221 0.42 -1.38 -9.97
C TRP A 221 1.79 -1.42 -10.64
N LEU A 222 2.26 -2.59 -11.09
CA LEU A 222 3.49 -2.71 -11.86
C LEU A 222 3.42 -1.88 -13.15
N VAL A 223 2.33 -1.99 -13.91
CA VAL A 223 2.13 -1.22 -15.15
C VAL A 223 2.18 0.28 -14.89
N SER A 224 1.52 0.75 -13.82
CA SER A 224 1.52 2.18 -13.45
C SER A 224 2.92 2.70 -13.09
N TYR A 225 3.73 1.87 -12.44
CA TYR A 225 5.12 2.20 -12.14
C TYR A 225 5.96 2.31 -13.41
N GLU A 226 5.84 1.34 -14.32
CA GLU A 226 6.57 1.34 -15.59
C GLU A 226 6.17 2.54 -16.49
N ASP A 227 4.90 2.92 -16.50
CA ASP A 227 4.40 4.07 -17.27
C ASP A 227 4.95 5.41 -16.74
N ILE A 228 5.02 5.57 -15.41
CA ILE A 228 5.45 6.82 -14.78
C ILE A 228 6.97 6.94 -14.70
N TYR A 229 7.69 5.84 -14.46
CA TYR A 229 9.15 5.85 -14.29
C TYR A 229 9.92 5.50 -15.57
N GLY A 230 9.26 4.99 -16.61
CA GLY A 230 9.84 4.72 -17.93
C GLY A 230 11.01 3.74 -17.90
N ALA A 231 12.11 4.10 -18.56
CA ALA A 231 13.29 3.23 -18.72
C ALA A 231 13.97 2.81 -17.39
N ALA A 232 13.73 3.53 -16.29
CA ALA A 232 14.23 3.14 -14.96
C ALA A 232 13.54 1.88 -14.41
N ALA A 233 12.40 1.50 -14.97
CA ALA A 233 11.65 0.29 -14.61
C ALA A 233 12.12 -0.96 -15.38
N GLN A 234 13.00 -0.82 -16.36
CA GLN A 234 13.51 -1.96 -17.14
C GLN A 234 14.65 -2.65 -16.39
N PRO A 235 14.66 -4.01 -16.33
CA PRO A 235 15.80 -4.72 -15.78
C PRO A 235 17.06 -4.40 -16.62
N PRO A 236 18.26 -4.37 -15.98
CA PRO A 236 19.50 -4.23 -16.74
C PRO A 236 19.58 -5.31 -17.81
N ALA A 237 20.00 -4.91 -19.02
CA ALA A 237 20.19 -5.87 -20.11
C ALA A 237 21.12 -7.01 -19.65
N PRO A 238 20.85 -8.27 -20.02
CA PRO A 238 21.72 -9.38 -19.68
C PRO A 238 23.14 -9.06 -20.20
N PRO A 239 24.18 -9.37 -19.39
CA PRO A 239 25.55 -9.20 -19.88
C PRO A 239 25.73 -10.05 -21.14
N GLY A 240 26.15 -9.39 -22.23
CA GLY A 240 26.41 -10.01 -23.53
C GLY A 240 27.60 -10.96 -23.48
#